data_bdd45a4304bfe3061e6e499678735452
#
_entry.id   bdd45a4304bfe3061e6e499678735452
#
_cell.length_a   1.000
_cell.length_b   1.000
_cell.length_c   1.000
_cell.angle_alpha   90.00
_cell.angle_beta   90.00
_cell.angle_gamma   90.00
#
_symmetry.space_group_name_H-M   'P 1'
#
loop_
_entity.id
_entity.type
_entity.pdbx_description
1 polymer ?
#
loop_
_entity_poly.entity_id
_entity_poly.type
_entity_poly.pdbx_seq_one_letter_code
_entity_poly.pdbx_strand_id
1 'polypeptide(L)'
;MHQQRKSDHIRINLQEDVDFKHLSTGFERYRLVHCALPDLNLDAVDTSTTLLGKRLAAPLLISSMTGGTPEASAINQRLAEAAQAAGIGMGVGSQRAAIEDPALVDTYRVRHIAPDILLLANLGAIQLNYGYGPDECRRAIEMIEADALILHLNPLQEALQPEGETRFARLLPKIEAVCRALEVPVVVKEVGWGISEEVARRLAGAGVAAIDVAGAGGSSWSQVEMHRATTERHRRVAAAFADWGIPTAESLLMTRRGAPGLPIIASGGIRDGIQMAKAIALGAAA
;
A
#
# COMPACT_ATOMS: atom_id res chain seq x y z
N MET A 1 20.46 -6.30 -9.93
CA MET A 1 19.28 -7.19 -9.78
C MET A 1 18.02 -6.40 -9.39
N HIS A 2 18.02 -5.58 -8.33
CA HIS A 2 16.84 -4.82 -7.90
C HIS A 2 16.31 -3.81 -8.93
N GLN A 3 17.17 -3.07 -9.61
CA GLN A 3 16.78 -2.09 -10.63
C GLN A 3 16.05 -2.76 -11.81
N GLN A 4 16.60 -3.87 -12.33
CA GLN A 4 15.97 -4.61 -13.43
C GLN A 4 14.55 -5.08 -13.07
N ARG A 5 14.38 -5.65 -11.85
CA ARG A 5 13.06 -6.05 -11.37
C ARG A 5 12.07 -4.88 -11.33
N LYS A 6 12.50 -3.70 -10.86
CA LYS A 6 11.66 -2.50 -10.81
C LYS A 6 11.23 -2.04 -12.21
N SER A 7 12.16 -2.03 -13.16
CA SER A 7 11.84 -1.69 -14.56
C SER A 7 10.90 -2.72 -15.20
N ASP A 8 11.10 -4.01 -14.94
CA ASP A 8 10.19 -5.07 -15.40
C ASP A 8 8.78 -4.88 -14.84
N HIS A 9 8.65 -4.55 -13.54
CA HIS A 9 7.35 -4.29 -12.92
C HIS A 9 6.62 -3.13 -13.61
N ILE A 10 7.31 -1.99 -13.86
CA ILE A 10 6.71 -0.85 -14.57
C ILE A 10 6.28 -1.27 -15.98
N ARG A 11 7.17 -1.87 -16.75
CA ARG A 11 6.89 -2.30 -18.13
C ARG A 11 5.70 -3.26 -18.19
N ILE A 12 5.67 -4.29 -17.34
CA ILE A 12 4.60 -5.29 -17.34
C ILE A 12 3.26 -4.65 -16.98
N ASN A 13 3.21 -3.81 -15.96
CA ASN A 13 1.96 -3.13 -15.57
C ASN A 13 1.45 -2.15 -16.65
N LEU A 14 2.32 -1.65 -17.54
CA LEU A 14 1.93 -0.76 -18.64
C LEU A 14 1.53 -1.53 -19.91
N GLN A 15 2.07 -2.72 -20.16
CA GLN A 15 1.97 -3.40 -21.44
C GLN A 15 1.12 -4.68 -21.38
N GLU A 16 0.95 -5.28 -20.20
CA GLU A 16 0.27 -6.57 -20.06
C GLU A 16 -1.02 -6.41 -19.22
N ASP A 17 -1.96 -7.32 -19.45
CA ASP A 17 -3.15 -7.40 -18.61
C ASP A 17 -2.86 -8.19 -17.34
N VAL A 18 -2.60 -7.45 -16.27
CA VAL A 18 -2.28 -7.98 -14.95
C VAL A 18 -3.43 -7.85 -13.94
N ASP A 19 -4.61 -7.44 -14.38
CA ASP A 19 -5.78 -7.34 -13.51
C ASP A 19 -6.28 -8.74 -13.09
N PHE A 20 -6.96 -8.81 -11.95
CA PHE A 20 -7.72 -9.99 -11.55
C PHE A 20 -8.70 -10.38 -12.65
N LYS A 21 -8.85 -11.66 -12.94
CA LYS A 21 -9.64 -12.12 -14.10
C LYS A 21 -11.13 -12.27 -13.77
N HIS A 22 -11.44 -12.79 -12.58
CA HIS A 22 -12.82 -13.08 -12.16
C HIS A 22 -13.14 -12.51 -10.77
N LEU A 23 -12.13 -12.09 -10.01
CA LEU A 23 -12.32 -11.52 -8.69
C LEU A 23 -12.37 -9.98 -8.80
N SER A 24 -13.48 -9.39 -8.34
CA SER A 24 -13.66 -7.94 -8.26
C SER A 24 -13.32 -7.40 -6.88
N THR A 25 -13.33 -6.08 -6.72
CA THR A 25 -13.17 -5.41 -5.42
C THR A 25 -14.28 -5.72 -4.42
N GLY A 26 -15.42 -6.25 -4.88
CA GLY A 26 -16.61 -6.55 -4.06
C GLY A 26 -17.51 -5.33 -3.77
N PHE A 27 -17.13 -4.11 -4.19
CA PHE A 27 -17.95 -2.91 -3.96
C PHE A 27 -19.27 -2.91 -4.75
N GLU A 28 -19.42 -3.70 -5.80
CA GLU A 28 -20.68 -3.89 -6.54
C GLU A 28 -21.79 -4.53 -5.69
N ARG A 29 -21.43 -5.22 -4.60
CA ARG A 29 -22.38 -5.83 -3.64
C ARG A 29 -23.02 -4.81 -2.71
N TYR A 30 -22.51 -3.58 -2.65
CA TYR A 30 -22.95 -2.52 -1.76
C TYR A 30 -23.62 -1.41 -2.56
N ARG A 31 -24.70 -0.85 -2.01
CA ARG A 31 -25.40 0.29 -2.57
C ARG A 31 -25.57 1.35 -1.51
N LEU A 32 -25.26 2.59 -1.87
CA LEU A 32 -25.56 3.74 -1.03
C LEU A 32 -27.07 3.99 -1.10
N VAL A 33 -27.68 4.22 0.06
CA VAL A 33 -29.12 4.56 0.13
C VAL A 33 -29.29 5.97 -0.41
N HIS A 34 -30.14 6.12 -1.44
CA HIS A 34 -30.43 7.43 -2.01
C HIS A 34 -31.21 8.29 -1.00
N CYS A 35 -30.74 9.51 -0.75
CA CYS A 35 -31.43 10.50 0.05
C CYS A 35 -32.07 11.55 -0.89
N ALA A 36 -33.39 11.47 -1.08
CA ALA A 36 -34.11 12.39 -1.98
C ALA A 36 -34.27 13.81 -1.38
N LEU A 37 -34.11 13.95 -0.07
CA LEU A 37 -34.20 15.23 0.67
C LEU A 37 -32.97 15.33 1.59
N PRO A 38 -31.79 15.73 1.08
CA PRO A 38 -30.53 15.72 1.84
C PRO A 38 -30.43 16.81 2.90
N ASP A 39 -31.21 17.87 2.81
CA ASP A 39 -31.17 19.06 3.68
C ASP A 39 -29.74 19.60 3.83
N LEU A 40 -29.01 19.62 2.72
CA LEU A 40 -27.60 19.99 2.62
C LEU A 40 -27.33 20.68 1.27
N ASN A 41 -26.57 21.75 1.29
CA ASN A 41 -26.04 22.36 0.07
C ASN A 41 -24.76 21.65 -0.38
N LEU A 42 -24.58 21.47 -1.68
CA LEU A 42 -23.43 20.76 -2.23
C LEU A 42 -22.08 21.47 -1.89
N ASP A 43 -22.07 22.78 -1.87
CA ASP A 43 -20.92 23.61 -1.52
C ASP A 43 -20.55 23.57 -0.03
N ALA A 44 -21.45 23.06 0.82
CA ALA A 44 -21.20 22.83 2.25
C ALA A 44 -20.60 21.46 2.56
N VAL A 45 -20.43 20.60 1.54
CA VAL A 45 -19.81 19.28 1.74
C VAL A 45 -18.30 19.42 1.96
N ASP A 46 -17.85 19.16 3.18
CA ASP A 46 -16.41 19.09 3.52
C ASP A 46 -15.91 17.66 3.34
N THR A 47 -14.98 17.46 2.40
CA THR A 47 -14.31 16.17 2.16
C THR A 47 -13.01 16.03 2.94
N SER A 48 -12.60 17.04 3.70
CA SER A 48 -11.34 16.99 4.43
C SER A 48 -11.38 15.93 5.54
N THR A 49 -10.23 15.35 5.83
CA THR A 49 -10.04 14.39 6.90
C THR A 49 -8.68 14.56 7.56
N THR A 50 -8.47 13.93 8.70
CA THR A 50 -7.15 13.83 9.33
C THR A 50 -6.72 12.38 9.37
N LEU A 51 -5.55 12.08 8.79
CA LEU A 51 -4.95 10.76 8.80
C LEU A 51 -3.53 10.86 9.35
N LEU A 52 -3.20 10.01 10.35
CA LEU A 52 -1.87 9.97 10.99
C LEU A 52 -1.36 11.37 11.44
N GLY A 53 -2.26 12.23 11.92
CA GLY A 53 -1.94 13.57 12.40
C GLY A 53 -1.84 14.65 11.31
N LYS A 54 -1.94 14.32 10.02
CA LYS A 54 -1.94 15.27 8.90
C LYS A 54 -3.36 15.50 8.36
N ARG A 55 -3.71 16.74 8.09
CA ARG A 55 -4.96 17.09 7.41
C ARG A 55 -4.81 16.83 5.91
N LEU A 56 -5.80 16.17 5.33
CA LEU A 56 -5.96 15.94 3.90
C LEU A 56 -7.19 16.70 3.40
N ALA A 57 -7.13 17.27 2.20
CA ALA A 57 -8.27 17.94 1.57
C ALA A 57 -9.37 16.97 1.14
N ALA A 58 -9.01 15.71 0.91
CA ALA A 58 -9.92 14.59 0.65
C ALA A 58 -9.35 13.31 1.25
N PRO A 59 -10.18 12.31 1.60
CA PRO A 59 -9.73 11.04 2.15
C PRO A 59 -9.12 10.16 1.04
N LEU A 60 -8.02 10.63 0.48
CA LEU A 60 -7.35 10.02 -0.67
C LEU A 60 -5.85 9.95 -0.45
N LEU A 61 -5.28 8.82 -0.84
CA LEU A 61 -3.85 8.55 -0.81
C LEU A 61 -3.37 7.99 -2.16
N ILE A 62 -2.25 8.49 -2.66
CA ILE A 62 -1.50 7.83 -3.72
C ILE A 62 -0.72 6.67 -3.10
N SER A 63 -1.11 5.45 -3.43
CA SER A 63 -0.54 4.25 -2.82
C SER A 63 0.93 4.05 -3.20
N SER A 64 1.67 3.40 -2.30
CA SER A 64 3.10 3.11 -2.42
C SER A 64 3.38 2.07 -3.51
N MET A 65 3.99 2.47 -4.63
CA MET A 65 4.22 1.55 -5.76
C MET A 65 5.67 1.43 -6.19
N THR A 66 6.39 2.51 -6.50
CA THR A 66 7.66 2.45 -7.19
C THR A 66 8.75 3.34 -6.60
N GLY A 67 9.99 3.15 -7.06
CA GLY A 67 11.21 3.86 -6.68
C GLY A 67 12.45 3.07 -7.08
N GLY A 68 13.63 3.68 -7.01
CA GLY A 68 14.91 3.00 -7.24
C GLY A 68 15.37 2.91 -8.69
N THR A 69 14.70 3.61 -9.61
CA THR A 69 15.15 3.79 -11.00
C THR A 69 14.89 5.24 -11.46
N PRO A 70 15.57 5.75 -12.48
CA PRO A 70 15.30 7.09 -13.03
C PRO A 70 13.85 7.26 -13.51
N GLU A 71 13.29 6.23 -14.14
CA GLU A 71 11.89 6.22 -14.58
C GLU A 71 10.93 6.32 -13.37
N ALA A 72 11.17 5.53 -12.34
CA ALA A 72 10.40 5.59 -11.11
C ALA A 72 10.51 6.95 -10.39
N SER A 73 11.67 7.61 -10.46
CA SER A 73 11.87 8.96 -9.96
C SER A 73 10.94 9.95 -10.66
N ALA A 74 10.90 9.93 -12.01
CA ALA A 74 10.02 10.81 -12.78
C ALA A 74 8.53 10.57 -12.47
N ILE A 75 8.13 9.32 -12.25
CA ILE A 75 6.77 8.98 -11.81
C ILE A 75 6.49 9.57 -10.42
N ASN A 76 7.37 9.34 -9.45
CA ASN A 76 7.20 9.83 -8.08
C ASN A 76 7.11 11.36 -8.02
N GLN A 77 7.93 12.08 -8.80
CA GLN A 77 7.89 13.55 -8.87
C GLN A 77 6.53 14.07 -9.37
N ARG A 78 6.02 13.51 -10.47
CA ARG A 78 4.70 13.90 -11.02
C ARG A 78 3.56 13.58 -10.05
N LEU A 79 3.63 12.45 -9.37
CA LEU A 79 2.64 12.06 -8.36
C LEU A 79 2.71 12.99 -7.14
N ALA A 80 3.90 13.42 -6.74
CA ALA A 80 4.08 14.36 -5.64
C ALA A 80 3.54 15.75 -5.98
N GLU A 81 3.77 16.26 -7.21
CA GLU A 81 3.16 17.50 -7.71
C GLU A 81 1.63 17.41 -7.64
N ALA A 82 1.05 16.32 -8.10
CA ALA A 82 -0.39 16.10 -8.06
C ALA A 82 -0.92 15.99 -6.62
N ALA A 83 -0.21 15.27 -5.75
CA ALA A 83 -0.59 15.13 -4.35
C ALA A 83 -0.56 16.48 -3.61
N GLN A 84 0.47 17.29 -3.85
CA GLN A 84 0.58 18.64 -3.29
C GLN A 84 -0.55 19.54 -3.78
N ALA A 85 -0.82 19.55 -5.08
CA ALA A 85 -1.88 20.37 -5.67
C ALA A 85 -3.28 19.96 -5.16
N ALA A 86 -3.52 18.68 -4.94
CA ALA A 86 -4.78 18.15 -4.45
C ALA A 86 -4.89 18.14 -2.91
N GLY A 87 -3.82 18.40 -2.17
CA GLY A 87 -3.79 18.33 -0.72
C GLY A 87 -4.05 16.92 -0.15
N ILE A 88 -3.55 15.87 -0.83
CA ILE A 88 -3.74 14.46 -0.46
C ILE A 88 -2.43 13.80 -0.05
N GLY A 89 -2.50 12.59 0.52
CA GLY A 89 -1.31 11.86 0.93
C GLY A 89 -0.64 11.07 -0.21
N MET A 90 0.62 10.69 0.00
CA MET A 90 1.39 9.85 -0.93
C MET A 90 2.35 8.93 -0.21
N GLY A 91 2.46 7.68 -0.66
CA GLY A 91 3.52 6.76 -0.27
C GLY A 91 4.48 6.49 -1.44
N VAL A 92 5.77 6.32 -1.12
CA VAL A 92 6.76 5.86 -2.11
C VAL A 92 6.87 4.34 -2.12
N GLY A 93 7.42 3.77 -3.18
CA GLY A 93 7.71 2.33 -3.22
C GLY A 93 8.81 1.93 -2.26
N SER A 94 9.01 0.60 -2.06
CA SER A 94 10.04 0.08 -1.14
C SER A 94 11.41 0.72 -1.35
N GLN A 95 11.94 1.33 -0.29
CA GLN A 95 13.22 2.01 -0.26
C GLN A 95 14.42 1.08 -0.01
N ARG A 96 14.19 -0.25 0.00
CA ARG A 96 15.26 -1.25 0.16
C ARG A 96 16.45 -0.96 -0.75
N ALA A 97 16.19 -0.66 -2.03
CA ALA A 97 17.25 -0.38 -2.99
C ALA A 97 18.13 0.81 -2.58
N ALA A 98 17.54 1.86 -2.00
CA ALA A 98 18.28 3.04 -1.55
C ALA A 98 18.95 2.84 -0.17
N ILE A 99 18.45 1.93 0.66
CA ILE A 99 19.16 1.50 1.88
C ILE A 99 20.43 0.73 1.53
N GLU A 100 20.37 -0.13 0.49
CA GLU A 100 21.51 -0.94 0.03
C GLU A 100 22.48 -0.13 -0.86
N ASP A 101 21.97 0.81 -1.66
CA ASP A 101 22.75 1.69 -2.55
C ASP A 101 22.33 3.15 -2.39
N PRO A 102 23.12 3.95 -1.62
CA PRO A 102 22.80 5.36 -1.38
C PRO A 102 22.70 6.23 -2.63
N ALA A 103 23.27 5.82 -3.76
CA ALA A 103 23.14 6.56 -5.03
C ALA A 103 21.71 6.59 -5.56
N LEU A 104 20.82 5.72 -5.07
CA LEU A 104 19.42 5.66 -5.48
C LEU A 104 18.49 6.50 -4.61
N VAL A 105 18.98 7.17 -3.57
CA VAL A 105 18.18 7.94 -2.62
C VAL A 105 17.35 9.00 -3.32
N ASP A 106 17.92 9.73 -4.25
CA ASP A 106 17.22 10.83 -4.96
C ASP A 106 16.05 10.36 -5.82
N THR A 107 15.96 9.06 -6.14
CA THR A 107 14.82 8.49 -6.85
C THR A 107 13.55 8.38 -5.98
N TYR A 108 13.67 8.61 -4.68
CA TYR A 108 12.56 8.59 -3.71
C TYR A 108 12.26 9.95 -3.09
N ARG A 109 13.20 10.92 -3.18
CA ARG A 109 13.04 12.22 -2.57
C ARG A 109 12.01 13.07 -3.32
N VAL A 110 10.90 13.36 -2.64
CA VAL A 110 9.81 14.18 -3.19
C VAL A 110 9.36 15.29 -2.23
N ARG A 111 9.90 15.36 -1.01
CA ARG A 111 9.51 16.35 0.00
C ARG A 111 9.70 17.79 -0.48
N HIS A 112 10.75 18.08 -1.24
CA HIS A 112 11.00 19.40 -1.82
C HIS A 112 9.95 19.84 -2.86
N ILE A 113 9.24 18.87 -3.49
CA ILE A 113 8.14 19.10 -4.44
C ILE A 113 6.81 19.19 -3.69
N ALA A 114 6.64 18.36 -2.67
CA ALA A 114 5.41 18.24 -1.90
C ALA A 114 5.67 18.43 -0.39
N PRO A 115 5.94 19.68 0.06
CA PRO A 115 6.34 19.96 1.44
C PRO A 115 5.23 19.66 2.47
N ASP A 116 3.95 19.79 2.10
CA ASP A 116 2.83 19.81 3.04
C ASP A 116 2.08 18.49 3.16
N ILE A 117 2.23 17.58 2.19
CA ILE A 117 1.47 16.33 2.14
C ILE A 117 1.83 15.37 3.27
N LEU A 118 0.91 14.45 3.57
CA LEU A 118 1.22 13.22 4.31
C LEU A 118 2.10 12.33 3.42
N LEU A 119 3.39 12.25 3.73
CA LEU A 119 4.36 11.43 2.99
C LEU A 119 4.72 10.17 3.77
N LEU A 120 4.62 9.00 3.13
CA LEU A 120 4.83 7.71 3.74
C LEU A 120 6.10 7.05 3.15
N ALA A 121 7.08 6.75 4.01
CA ALA A 121 8.20 5.87 3.71
C ALA A 121 7.72 4.41 3.57
N ASN A 122 8.54 3.55 2.96
CA ASN A 122 8.13 2.16 2.71
C ASN A 122 9.30 1.18 2.72
N LEU A 123 9.14 0.10 3.50
CA LEU A 123 10.01 -1.07 3.50
C LEU A 123 9.17 -2.35 3.50
N GLY A 124 9.73 -3.43 2.98
CA GLY A 124 9.14 -4.76 3.16
C GLY A 124 9.28 -5.22 4.61
N ALA A 125 8.18 -5.59 5.25
CA ALA A 125 8.25 -6.14 6.61
C ALA A 125 9.15 -7.38 6.68
N ILE A 126 9.19 -8.18 5.61
CA ILE A 126 10.04 -9.37 5.50
C ILE A 126 11.52 -9.05 5.72
N GLN A 127 11.98 -7.83 5.37
CA GLN A 127 13.37 -7.40 5.55
C GLN A 127 13.81 -7.46 7.01
N LEU A 128 12.87 -7.34 7.96
CA LEU A 128 13.15 -7.51 9.38
C LEU A 128 13.65 -8.91 9.74
N ASN A 129 13.37 -9.93 8.89
CA ASN A 129 13.91 -11.28 9.02
C ASN A 129 15.22 -11.47 8.25
N TYR A 130 15.68 -10.45 7.52
CA TYR A 130 16.92 -10.47 6.71
C TYR A 130 17.90 -9.37 7.14
N GLY A 131 17.93 -9.07 8.43
CA GLY A 131 18.94 -8.20 9.02
C GLY A 131 18.56 -6.75 9.20
N TYR A 132 17.34 -6.34 8.76
CA TYR A 132 16.84 -5.01 9.03
C TYR A 132 16.22 -4.92 10.44
N GLY A 133 16.22 -3.72 10.99
CA GLY A 133 15.63 -3.40 12.29
C GLY A 133 15.10 -1.96 12.33
N PRO A 134 14.88 -1.42 13.53
CA PRO A 134 14.43 -0.04 13.70
C PRO A 134 15.38 0.99 13.06
N ASP A 135 16.67 0.71 12.95
CA ASP A 135 17.65 1.65 12.38
C ASP A 135 17.47 1.81 10.86
N GLU A 136 17.27 0.72 10.11
CA GLU A 136 16.95 0.79 8.68
C GLU A 136 15.59 1.44 8.45
N CYS A 137 14.62 1.20 9.34
CA CYS A 137 13.32 1.86 9.31
C CYS A 137 13.47 3.38 9.51
N ARG A 138 14.29 3.81 10.47
CA ARG A 138 14.59 5.23 10.74
C ARG A 138 15.29 5.88 9.54
N ARG A 139 16.28 5.21 8.97
CA ARG A 139 16.96 5.67 7.74
C ARG A 139 16.00 5.85 6.57
N ALA A 140 15.03 4.95 6.39
CA ALA A 140 14.03 5.08 5.32
C ALA A 140 13.14 6.33 5.52
N ILE A 141 12.75 6.63 6.76
CA ILE A 141 11.96 7.82 7.13
C ILE A 141 12.78 9.09 6.87
N GLU A 142 13.98 9.17 7.42
CA GLU A 142 14.87 10.33 7.31
C GLU A 142 15.26 10.63 5.86
N MET A 143 15.49 9.58 5.06
CA MET A 143 15.90 9.67 3.66
C MET A 143 14.97 10.55 2.82
N ILE A 144 13.67 10.53 3.10
CA ILE A 144 12.66 11.29 2.36
C ILE A 144 11.86 12.26 3.24
N GLU A 145 12.26 12.43 4.50
CA GLU A 145 11.56 13.26 5.49
C GLU A 145 10.08 12.86 5.62
N ALA A 146 9.83 11.56 5.78
CA ALA A 146 8.48 11.00 5.83
C ALA A 146 7.79 11.24 7.18
N ASP A 147 6.46 11.40 7.14
CA ASP A 147 5.61 11.58 8.31
C ASP A 147 5.21 10.23 8.96
N ALA A 148 5.32 9.11 8.21
CA ALA A 148 5.00 7.77 8.68
C ALA A 148 5.78 6.72 7.88
N LEU A 149 5.85 5.48 8.40
CA LEU A 149 6.46 4.33 7.74
C LEU A 149 5.41 3.29 7.36
N ILE A 150 5.42 2.84 6.11
CA ILE A 150 4.73 1.63 5.68
C ILE A 150 5.67 0.42 5.81
N LEU A 151 5.21 -0.62 6.48
CA LEU A 151 5.76 -1.97 6.42
C LEU A 151 4.81 -2.83 5.57
N HIS A 152 5.21 -3.14 4.32
CA HIS A 152 4.35 -3.95 3.47
C HIS A 152 4.54 -5.46 3.71
N LEU A 153 3.43 -6.19 3.63
CA LEU A 153 3.37 -7.65 3.73
C LEU A 153 3.07 -8.23 2.34
N ASN A 154 3.97 -9.05 1.82
CA ASN A 154 3.88 -9.61 0.48
C ASN A 154 4.23 -11.09 0.39
N PRO A 155 3.70 -11.96 1.28
CA PRO A 155 4.15 -13.35 1.39
C PRO A 155 3.93 -14.14 0.10
N LEU A 156 2.80 -13.96 -0.58
CA LEU A 156 2.52 -14.66 -1.82
C LEU A 156 3.42 -14.15 -2.96
N GLN A 157 3.62 -12.83 -3.07
CA GLN A 157 4.54 -12.27 -4.07
C GLN A 157 5.95 -12.85 -3.89
N GLU A 158 6.48 -12.86 -2.68
CA GLU A 158 7.81 -13.41 -2.39
C GLU A 158 7.89 -14.93 -2.68
N ALA A 159 6.82 -15.68 -2.43
CA ALA A 159 6.77 -17.10 -2.74
C ALA A 159 6.74 -17.39 -4.26
N LEU A 160 6.21 -16.46 -5.06
CA LEU A 160 6.13 -16.58 -6.52
C LEU A 160 7.38 -16.07 -7.26
N GLN A 161 8.16 -15.19 -6.61
CA GLN A 161 9.41 -14.68 -7.18
C GLN A 161 10.51 -15.73 -7.12
N PRO A 162 11.29 -15.94 -8.20
CA PRO A 162 12.44 -16.85 -8.17
C PRO A 162 13.49 -16.45 -7.11
N GLU A 163 13.67 -15.15 -6.92
CA GLU A 163 14.59 -14.53 -5.96
C GLU A 163 13.92 -14.11 -4.64
N GLY A 164 12.71 -14.61 -4.35
CA GLY A 164 11.90 -14.15 -3.24
C GLY A 164 12.39 -14.55 -1.85
N GLU A 165 12.12 -13.73 -0.88
CA GLU A 165 12.48 -13.89 0.52
C GLU A 165 11.28 -14.44 1.31
N THR A 166 11.35 -15.71 1.71
CA THR A 166 10.18 -16.45 2.21
C THR A 166 10.20 -16.78 3.71
N ARG A 167 11.12 -16.21 4.49
CA ARG A 167 11.24 -16.44 5.93
C ARG A 167 10.30 -15.54 6.72
N PHE A 168 8.99 -15.79 6.71
CA PHE A 168 7.98 -14.99 7.41
C PHE A 168 7.76 -15.37 8.89
N ALA A 169 8.38 -16.45 9.38
CA ALA A 169 8.23 -16.84 10.77
C ALA A 169 8.69 -15.76 11.74
N ARG A 170 7.96 -15.58 12.85
CA ARG A 170 8.29 -14.62 13.91
C ARG A 170 8.42 -13.14 13.46
N LEU A 171 7.71 -12.75 12.41
CA LEU A 171 7.75 -11.38 11.89
C LEU A 171 6.99 -10.39 12.80
N LEU A 172 5.86 -10.80 13.37
CA LEU A 172 5.00 -9.92 14.18
C LEU A 172 5.74 -9.29 15.39
N PRO A 173 6.52 -10.02 16.21
CA PRO A 173 7.29 -9.39 17.28
C PRO A 173 8.32 -8.36 16.80
N LYS A 174 8.81 -8.49 15.58
CA LYS A 174 9.73 -7.52 14.99
C LYS A 174 9.00 -6.27 14.51
N ILE A 175 7.80 -6.42 13.95
CA ILE A 175 6.91 -5.28 13.64
C ILE A 175 6.60 -4.51 14.95
N GLU A 176 6.23 -5.22 16.02
CA GLU A 176 5.99 -4.63 17.32
C GLU A 176 7.21 -3.85 17.85
N ALA A 177 8.42 -4.41 17.71
CA ALA A 177 9.66 -3.73 18.10
C ALA A 177 9.90 -2.45 17.28
N VAL A 178 9.59 -2.44 15.98
CA VAL A 178 9.67 -1.24 15.13
C VAL A 178 8.64 -0.21 15.59
N CYS A 179 7.38 -0.61 15.83
CA CYS A 179 6.33 0.30 16.30
C CYS A 179 6.70 0.99 17.62
N ARG A 180 7.39 0.28 18.53
CA ARG A 180 7.84 0.85 19.82
C ARG A 180 9.06 1.75 19.70
N ALA A 181 9.92 1.54 18.70
CA ALA A 181 11.20 2.22 18.57
C ALA A 181 11.14 3.49 17.72
N LEU A 182 10.10 3.67 16.91
CA LEU A 182 9.94 4.82 16.04
C LEU A 182 9.05 5.88 16.68
N GLU A 183 9.39 7.15 16.45
CA GLU A 183 8.59 8.31 16.86
C GLU A 183 7.42 8.59 15.92
N VAL A 184 7.53 8.15 14.65
CA VAL A 184 6.48 8.32 13.64
C VAL A 184 5.56 7.10 13.58
N PRO A 185 4.30 7.28 13.14
CA PRO A 185 3.35 6.18 12.98
C PRO A 185 3.84 5.09 12.03
N VAL A 186 3.56 3.82 12.37
CA VAL A 186 3.82 2.67 11.50
C VAL A 186 2.50 2.16 10.91
N VAL A 187 2.43 2.09 9.60
CA VAL A 187 1.30 1.53 8.84
C VAL A 187 1.70 0.16 8.32
N VAL A 188 0.86 -0.84 8.47
CA VAL A 188 1.07 -2.13 7.81
C VAL A 188 0.16 -2.22 6.58
N LYS A 189 0.74 -2.61 5.44
CA LYS A 189 0.06 -2.69 4.15
C LYS A 189 0.27 -4.06 3.52
N GLU A 190 -0.80 -4.63 2.98
CA GLU A 190 -0.72 -5.74 2.02
C GLU A 190 -0.45 -5.22 0.61
N VAL A 191 -0.29 -6.07 -0.39
CA VAL A 191 0.12 -5.66 -1.76
C VAL A 191 -0.89 -6.05 -2.86
N GLY A 192 -2.06 -6.60 -2.52
CA GLY A 192 -3.11 -6.89 -3.49
C GLY A 192 -3.98 -8.10 -3.17
N TRP A 193 -3.80 -8.72 -1.98
CA TRP A 193 -4.57 -9.90 -1.58
C TRP A 193 -5.35 -9.72 -0.28
N GLY A 194 -5.29 -8.55 0.33
CA GLY A 194 -6.11 -8.19 1.47
C GLY A 194 -5.62 -8.70 2.82
N ILE A 195 -6.18 -8.11 3.87
CA ILE A 195 -5.91 -8.43 5.28
C ILE A 195 -7.13 -9.12 5.89
N SER A 196 -6.94 -10.26 6.52
CA SER A 196 -8.00 -10.97 7.24
C SER A 196 -8.24 -10.37 8.63
N GLU A 197 -9.40 -10.67 9.23
CA GLU A 197 -9.76 -10.25 10.58
C GLU A 197 -8.72 -10.67 11.64
N GLU A 198 -8.24 -11.92 11.54
CA GLU A 198 -7.24 -12.44 12.46
C GLU A 198 -5.90 -11.70 12.34
N VAL A 199 -5.44 -11.45 11.12
CA VAL A 199 -4.21 -10.69 10.87
C VAL A 199 -4.36 -9.26 11.36
N ALA A 200 -5.50 -8.60 11.10
CA ALA A 200 -5.77 -7.25 11.59
C ALA A 200 -5.72 -7.16 13.13
N ARG A 201 -6.32 -8.14 13.82
CA ARG A 201 -6.29 -8.21 15.29
C ARG A 201 -4.85 -8.32 15.82
N ARG A 202 -4.04 -9.16 15.20
CA ARG A 202 -2.64 -9.35 15.59
C ARG A 202 -1.80 -8.09 15.33
N LEU A 203 -2.03 -7.41 14.20
CA LEU A 203 -1.34 -6.16 13.87
C LEU A 203 -1.71 -5.04 14.84
N ALA A 204 -3.00 -4.91 15.18
CA ALA A 204 -3.44 -3.96 16.20
C ALA A 204 -2.76 -4.22 17.56
N GLY A 205 -2.65 -5.48 17.97
CA GLY A 205 -1.92 -5.88 19.19
C GLY A 205 -0.43 -5.58 19.13
N ALA A 206 0.18 -5.48 17.96
CA ALA A 206 1.58 -5.10 17.76
C ALA A 206 1.81 -3.58 17.75
N GLY A 207 0.76 -2.77 17.90
CA GLY A 207 0.86 -1.32 18.03
C GLY A 207 0.99 -0.57 16.69
N VAL A 208 0.52 -1.14 15.56
CA VAL A 208 0.46 -0.40 14.30
C VAL A 208 -0.54 0.75 14.40
N ALA A 209 -0.25 1.87 13.75
CA ALA A 209 -1.07 3.07 13.79
C ALA A 209 -2.21 3.08 12.76
N ALA A 210 -2.09 2.31 11.68
CA ALA A 210 -3.11 2.13 10.65
C ALA A 210 -2.85 0.84 9.86
N ILE A 211 -3.88 0.35 9.17
CA ILE A 211 -3.79 -0.80 8.27
C ILE A 211 -4.28 -0.39 6.88
N ASP A 212 -3.46 -0.60 5.86
CA ASP A 212 -3.84 -0.49 4.45
C ASP A 212 -4.12 -1.90 3.92
N VAL A 213 -5.37 -2.16 3.57
CA VAL A 213 -5.82 -3.52 3.25
C VAL A 213 -5.27 -4.04 1.93
N ALA A 214 -5.02 -3.18 0.96
CA ALA A 214 -4.60 -3.56 -0.39
C ALA A 214 -5.26 -4.85 -0.87
N GLY A 215 -6.59 -4.81 -0.98
CA GLY A 215 -7.41 -6.00 -1.27
C GLY A 215 -7.37 -6.40 -2.73
N ALA A 216 -7.97 -7.56 -3.01
CA ALA A 216 -8.07 -8.11 -4.36
C ALA A 216 -9.15 -7.38 -5.19
N GLY A 217 -8.97 -7.36 -6.52
CA GLY A 217 -9.93 -6.79 -7.49
C GLY A 217 -9.36 -5.67 -8.36
N GLY A 218 -8.07 -5.36 -8.24
CA GLY A 218 -7.32 -4.47 -9.15
C GLY A 218 -6.21 -5.23 -9.86
N SER A 219 -4.96 -4.76 -9.77
CA SER A 219 -3.80 -5.46 -10.31
C SER A 219 -3.41 -6.65 -9.41
N SER A 220 -3.20 -7.81 -10.02
CA SER A 220 -2.76 -9.02 -9.35
C SER A 220 -1.24 -9.18 -9.50
N TRP A 221 -0.51 -9.10 -8.40
CA TRP A 221 0.94 -9.30 -8.41
C TRP A 221 1.34 -10.71 -8.84
N SER A 222 0.46 -11.71 -8.70
CA SER A 222 0.72 -13.05 -9.25
C SER A 222 0.80 -13.03 -10.79
N GLN A 223 -0.02 -12.18 -11.43
CA GLN A 223 0.02 -12.00 -12.88
C GLN A 223 1.29 -11.25 -13.31
N VAL A 224 1.71 -10.25 -12.55
CA VAL A 224 3.00 -9.59 -12.79
C VAL A 224 4.16 -10.60 -12.72
N GLU A 225 4.19 -11.45 -11.68
CA GLU A 225 5.24 -12.47 -11.55
C GLU A 225 5.09 -13.59 -12.61
N MET A 226 3.88 -13.89 -13.08
CA MET A 226 3.65 -14.79 -14.21
C MET A 226 4.32 -14.28 -15.49
N HIS A 227 4.18 -12.97 -15.80
CA HIS A 227 4.83 -12.35 -16.96
C HIS A 227 6.35 -12.23 -16.80
N ARG A 228 6.87 -12.17 -15.56
CA ARG A 228 8.32 -12.19 -15.24
C ARG A 228 8.91 -13.60 -15.29
N ALA A 229 8.08 -14.65 -15.24
CA ALA A 229 8.57 -16.01 -15.11
C ALA A 229 9.45 -16.44 -16.29
N THR A 230 10.64 -16.95 -15.99
CA THR A 230 11.61 -17.44 -16.98
C THR A 230 11.42 -18.93 -17.32
N THR A 231 10.61 -19.65 -16.54
CA THR A 231 10.30 -21.07 -16.77
C THR A 231 8.80 -21.30 -16.83
N GLU A 232 8.38 -22.28 -17.63
CA GLU A 232 6.96 -22.66 -17.75
C GLU A 232 6.38 -23.12 -16.41
N ARG A 233 7.17 -23.78 -15.56
CA ARG A 233 6.75 -24.19 -14.22
C ARG A 233 6.38 -22.98 -13.36
N HIS A 234 7.23 -21.96 -13.28
CA HIS A 234 6.97 -20.74 -12.51
C HIS A 234 5.76 -19.99 -13.06
N ARG A 235 5.63 -19.89 -14.40
CA ARG A 235 4.48 -19.26 -15.05
C ARG A 235 3.18 -19.92 -14.65
N ARG A 236 3.11 -21.27 -14.71
CA ARG A 236 1.92 -22.02 -14.31
C ARG A 236 1.58 -21.88 -12.82
N VAL A 237 2.60 -21.87 -11.96
CA VAL A 237 2.39 -21.66 -10.51
C VAL A 237 1.83 -20.27 -10.26
N ALA A 238 2.41 -19.23 -10.83
CA ALA A 238 1.93 -17.85 -10.64
C ALA A 238 0.51 -17.66 -11.24
N ALA A 239 0.24 -18.23 -12.41
CA ALA A 239 -1.09 -18.19 -13.04
C ALA A 239 -2.18 -18.84 -12.17
N ALA A 240 -1.86 -19.88 -11.38
CA ALA A 240 -2.83 -20.52 -10.50
C ALA A 240 -3.37 -19.61 -9.38
N PHE A 241 -2.68 -18.50 -9.08
CA PHE A 241 -3.09 -17.50 -8.09
C PHE A 241 -3.70 -16.25 -8.72
N ALA A 242 -4.16 -16.31 -9.98
CA ALA A 242 -4.73 -15.16 -10.71
C ALA A 242 -5.87 -14.48 -9.94
N ASP A 243 -6.75 -15.27 -9.34
CA ASP A 243 -7.93 -14.81 -8.59
C ASP A 243 -7.86 -15.18 -7.11
N TRP A 244 -6.65 -15.27 -6.54
CA TRP A 244 -6.44 -15.51 -5.12
C TRP A 244 -6.47 -14.20 -4.35
N GLY A 245 -7.17 -14.19 -3.20
CA GLY A 245 -7.17 -13.05 -2.30
C GLY A 245 -8.54 -12.75 -1.69
N ILE A 246 -8.57 -11.75 -0.82
CA ILE A 246 -9.78 -11.23 -0.18
C ILE A 246 -10.16 -9.95 -0.93
N PRO A 247 -11.37 -9.86 -1.51
CA PRO A 247 -11.85 -8.62 -2.14
C PRO A 247 -11.70 -7.41 -1.22
N THR A 248 -11.40 -6.25 -1.79
CA THR A 248 -11.11 -5.02 -1.02
C THR A 248 -12.22 -4.67 -0.03
N ALA A 249 -13.49 -4.74 -0.46
CA ALA A 249 -14.63 -4.45 0.42
C ALA A 249 -14.74 -5.46 1.58
N GLU A 250 -14.46 -6.73 1.34
CA GLU A 250 -14.48 -7.76 2.38
C GLU A 250 -13.29 -7.60 3.33
N SER A 251 -12.10 -7.35 2.80
CA SER A 251 -10.90 -7.11 3.59
C SER A 251 -11.06 -5.91 4.51
N LEU A 252 -11.67 -4.82 4.02
CA LEU A 252 -12.00 -3.63 4.82
C LEU A 252 -12.90 -4.00 6.01
N LEU A 253 -13.98 -4.75 5.78
CA LEU A 253 -14.90 -5.17 6.84
C LEU A 253 -14.25 -6.15 7.83
N MET A 254 -13.42 -7.09 7.35
CA MET A 254 -12.66 -7.98 8.20
C MET A 254 -11.68 -7.21 9.08
N THR A 255 -10.95 -6.26 8.49
CA THR A 255 -9.99 -5.42 9.20
C THR A 255 -10.68 -4.57 10.26
N ARG A 256 -11.83 -3.97 9.94
CA ARG A 256 -12.64 -3.20 10.88
C ARG A 256 -13.09 -4.03 12.10
N ARG A 257 -13.44 -5.31 11.90
CA ARG A 257 -13.80 -6.21 13.01
C ARG A 257 -12.58 -6.64 13.81
N GLY A 258 -11.45 -6.89 13.15
CA GLY A 258 -10.22 -7.35 13.81
C GLY A 258 -9.48 -6.25 14.55
N ALA A 259 -9.57 -5.01 14.08
CA ALA A 259 -8.86 -3.84 14.60
C ALA A 259 -9.80 -2.65 14.82
N PRO A 260 -10.81 -2.77 15.70
CA PRO A 260 -11.77 -1.70 15.94
C PRO A 260 -11.05 -0.46 16.49
N GLY A 261 -11.34 0.70 15.89
CA GLY A 261 -10.75 1.99 16.28
C GLY A 261 -9.43 2.34 15.58
N LEU A 262 -8.77 1.42 14.88
CA LEU A 262 -7.64 1.78 14.02
C LEU A 262 -8.12 2.41 12.71
N PRO A 263 -7.47 3.47 12.22
CA PRO A 263 -7.67 3.96 10.86
C PRO A 263 -7.38 2.86 9.83
N ILE A 264 -8.28 2.70 8.87
CA ILE A 264 -8.13 1.72 7.79
C ILE A 264 -8.05 2.46 6.47
N ILE A 265 -7.03 2.19 5.69
CA ILE A 265 -6.87 2.67 4.33
C ILE A 265 -7.41 1.58 3.41
N ALA A 266 -8.42 1.93 2.60
CA ALA A 266 -8.96 1.03 1.61
C ALA A 266 -8.23 1.21 0.29
N SER A 267 -7.41 0.27 -0.09
CA SER A 267 -6.75 0.23 -1.39
C SER A 267 -6.92 -1.14 -2.04
N GLY A 268 -6.63 -1.22 -3.34
CA GLY A 268 -6.83 -2.41 -4.17
C GLY A 268 -8.04 -2.27 -5.09
N GLY A 269 -7.79 -1.84 -6.35
CA GLY A 269 -8.79 -1.79 -7.42
C GLY A 269 -9.86 -0.70 -7.31
N ILE A 270 -9.70 0.31 -6.47
CA ILE A 270 -10.59 1.48 -6.39
C ILE A 270 -10.30 2.38 -7.59
N ARG A 271 -11.30 2.63 -8.43
CA ARG A 271 -11.14 3.32 -9.73
C ARG A 271 -12.00 4.58 -9.90
N ASP A 272 -12.97 4.81 -8.99
CA ASP A 272 -13.89 5.94 -9.09
C ASP A 272 -14.36 6.44 -7.72
N GLY A 273 -14.97 7.63 -7.72
CA GLY A 273 -15.47 8.27 -6.51
C GLY A 273 -16.65 7.55 -5.85
N ILE A 274 -17.41 6.73 -6.60
CA ILE A 274 -18.51 5.94 -6.02
C ILE A 274 -17.92 4.80 -5.18
N GLN A 275 -16.87 4.14 -5.66
CA GLN A 275 -16.17 3.10 -4.90
C GLN A 275 -15.50 3.70 -3.66
N MET A 276 -14.90 4.90 -3.77
CA MET A 276 -14.36 5.63 -2.62
C MET A 276 -15.46 5.93 -1.59
N ALA A 277 -16.61 6.47 -2.01
CA ALA A 277 -17.73 6.74 -1.11
C ALA A 277 -18.24 5.47 -0.42
N LYS A 278 -18.28 4.35 -1.14
CA LYS A 278 -18.62 3.04 -0.55
C LYS A 278 -17.57 2.58 0.46
N ALA A 279 -16.28 2.73 0.17
CA ALA A 279 -15.21 2.38 1.09
C ALA A 279 -15.31 3.17 2.41
N ILE A 280 -15.53 4.49 2.32
CA ILE A 280 -15.74 5.36 3.49
C ILE A 280 -16.99 4.95 4.26
N ALA A 281 -18.12 4.70 3.58
CA ALA A 281 -19.34 4.23 4.21
C ALA A 281 -19.18 2.87 4.90
N LEU A 282 -18.28 2.01 4.43
CA LEU A 282 -17.93 0.75 5.06
C LEU A 282 -16.90 0.91 6.20
N GLY A 283 -16.34 2.10 6.40
CA GLY A 283 -15.51 2.46 7.54
C GLY A 283 -14.03 2.70 7.23
N ALA A 284 -13.66 2.94 5.96
CA ALA A 284 -12.33 3.41 5.63
C ALA A 284 -12.12 4.86 6.13
N ALA A 285 -10.89 5.18 6.53
CA ALA A 285 -10.46 6.53 6.87
C ALA A 285 -9.91 7.27 5.63
N ALA A 286 -9.40 6.50 4.64
CA ALA A 286 -8.95 6.98 3.34
C ALA A 286 -8.94 5.82 2.33
#